data_ee9400f0f7a9999224f405719b69b4ab
#
_entry.id   ee9400f0f7a9999224f405719b69b4ab
#
_cell.length_a   1.000
_cell.length_b   1.000
_cell.length_c   1.000
_cell.angle_alpha   90.00
_cell.angle_beta   90.00
_cell.angle_gamma   90.00
#
_symmetry.space_group_name_H-M   'P 1'
#
loop_
_entity.id
_entity.type
_entity.pdbx_description
1 polymer ?
#
loop_
_entity_poly.entity_id
_entity_poly.type
_entity_poly.pdbx_seq_one_letter_code
_entity_poly.pdbx_strand_id
1 'polypeptide(L)'
;MKKFAENMLDFIYKSPTQFNAVEVSAEMLEKNGFEKLNPKENWKLEVGKKYYTTKNSSALVAFKVNYDEVEKEGFRIIGSHTDSPGFRIKPNAEMEACGAYLKLNTEGYGGMILSTWLDRPLAMAGRVFLRGENPFKPVEKIVNINKPVCIIPNLAIHMNRSINDGYKYNKQTDMLPLVGLINEQLEKDNYMVKLLASELNVEVEEIIDFDIFLYEYEKGCFTGTNEEFISTGRLDNLSMYYSSIEALLDSDSKSGISIAVGFDNEEVGSATKQGADSNMLLNILERICISLGKDRQQFFEAIENSFIISSDLAHAVHPNVNGMADPTNRPVMGKGPVIKVHAGQAYTSDGYSISVYKEICRECGVEYQEFVNKSDQRGGSTIGPISSTHIDIPSVDVGAPILSMHSIRELGCSEDFYNTYKTFMKFYEI
;
A
#
# COMPACT_ATOMS: atom_id res chain seq x y z
N MET A 1 18.31 0.35 -12.41
CA MET A 1 17.89 1.37 -11.44
C MET A 1 16.92 2.39 -12.04
N LYS A 2 17.32 3.32 -12.93
CA LYS A 2 16.42 4.39 -13.45
C LYS A 2 15.11 3.82 -14.02
N LYS A 3 15.19 2.79 -14.89
CA LYS A 3 14.00 2.14 -15.46
C LYS A 3 13.07 1.53 -14.42
N PHE A 4 13.60 0.92 -13.36
CA PHE A 4 12.82 0.42 -12.24
C PHE A 4 12.05 1.56 -11.54
N ALA A 5 12.72 2.67 -11.26
CA ALA A 5 12.12 3.84 -10.63
C ALA A 5 11.03 4.50 -11.51
N GLU A 6 11.25 4.57 -12.83
CA GLU A 6 10.24 5.04 -13.80
C GLU A 6 9.00 4.14 -13.80
N ASN A 7 9.20 2.82 -13.82
CA ASN A 7 8.09 1.85 -13.78
C ASN A 7 7.34 1.91 -12.44
N MET A 8 8.04 2.06 -11.32
CA MET A 8 7.45 2.25 -10.00
C MET A 8 6.59 3.53 -9.93
N LEU A 9 7.08 4.64 -10.47
CA LEU A 9 6.30 5.88 -10.55
C LEU A 9 5.04 5.72 -11.43
N ASP A 10 5.14 5.00 -12.54
CA ASP A 10 3.99 4.71 -13.41
C ASP A 10 2.97 3.81 -12.70
N PHE A 11 3.44 2.79 -11.98
CA PHE A 11 2.61 1.93 -11.13
C PHE A 11 1.86 2.73 -10.06
N ILE A 12 2.57 3.57 -9.28
CA ILE A 12 1.99 4.41 -8.22
C ILE A 12 0.94 5.37 -8.81
N TYR A 13 1.21 5.97 -9.96
CA TYR A 13 0.26 6.87 -10.62
C TYR A 13 -1.02 6.16 -11.06
N LYS A 14 -0.91 4.94 -11.57
CA LYS A 14 -2.06 4.09 -11.96
C LYS A 14 -2.80 3.49 -10.78
N SER A 15 -2.22 3.56 -9.59
CA SER A 15 -2.72 2.97 -8.34
C SER A 15 -3.14 4.04 -7.32
N PRO A 16 -4.11 4.93 -7.65
CA PRO A 16 -4.52 6.00 -6.74
C PRO A 16 -5.20 5.52 -5.45
N THR A 17 -5.75 4.31 -5.45
CA THR A 17 -6.35 3.66 -4.28
C THR A 17 -5.93 2.18 -4.20
N GLN A 18 -6.16 1.54 -3.05
CA GLN A 18 -5.94 0.11 -2.85
C GLN A 18 -6.65 -0.77 -3.90
N PHE A 19 -7.82 -0.36 -4.37
CA PHE A 19 -8.57 -1.09 -5.41
C PHE A 19 -7.86 -1.04 -6.76
N ASN A 20 -7.40 0.16 -7.16
CA ASN A 20 -6.63 0.34 -8.38
C ASN A 20 -5.26 -0.35 -8.28
N ALA A 21 -4.61 -0.36 -7.10
CA ALA A 21 -3.34 -1.05 -6.89
C ALA A 21 -3.48 -2.56 -7.14
N VAL A 22 -4.54 -3.17 -6.64
CA VAL A 22 -4.83 -4.59 -6.87
C VAL A 22 -5.19 -4.86 -8.33
N GLU A 23 -5.97 -4.01 -8.98
CA GLU A 23 -6.32 -4.15 -10.40
C GLU A 23 -5.07 -4.09 -11.29
N VAL A 24 -4.23 -3.06 -11.13
CA VAL A 24 -2.98 -2.91 -11.88
C VAL A 24 -2.01 -4.07 -11.63
N SER A 25 -1.90 -4.53 -10.38
CA SER A 25 -1.07 -5.69 -10.05
C SER A 25 -1.59 -6.97 -10.69
N ALA A 26 -2.90 -7.18 -10.69
CA ALA A 26 -3.51 -8.33 -11.35
C ALA A 26 -3.20 -8.34 -12.86
N GLU A 27 -3.30 -7.18 -13.54
CA GLU A 27 -2.91 -7.05 -14.94
C GLU A 27 -1.42 -7.35 -15.18
N MET A 28 -0.53 -6.88 -14.28
CA MET A 28 0.90 -7.17 -14.37
C MET A 28 1.16 -8.67 -14.22
N LEU A 29 0.52 -9.31 -13.25
CA LEU A 29 0.65 -10.74 -12.98
C LEU A 29 0.13 -11.58 -14.16
N GLU A 30 -1.05 -11.28 -14.68
CA GLU A 30 -1.65 -11.97 -15.84
C GLU A 30 -0.76 -11.88 -17.09
N LYS A 31 -0.22 -10.70 -17.39
CA LYS A 31 0.75 -10.49 -18.49
C LYS A 31 2.02 -11.34 -18.33
N ASN A 32 2.37 -11.71 -17.10
CA ASN A 32 3.52 -12.56 -16.77
C ASN A 32 3.14 -14.03 -16.52
N GLY A 33 1.94 -14.45 -16.92
CA GLY A 33 1.48 -15.84 -16.91
C GLY A 33 1.01 -16.37 -15.56
N PHE A 34 0.61 -15.50 -14.65
CA PHE A 34 -0.09 -15.91 -13.42
C PHE A 34 -1.56 -16.20 -13.71
N GLU A 35 -2.06 -17.28 -13.15
CA GLU A 35 -3.46 -17.70 -13.25
C GLU A 35 -4.24 -17.19 -12.02
N LYS A 36 -5.40 -16.55 -12.26
CA LYS A 36 -6.30 -16.10 -11.19
C LYS A 36 -7.03 -17.27 -10.55
N LEU A 37 -6.91 -17.42 -9.24
CA LEU A 37 -7.64 -18.43 -8.48
C LEU A 37 -8.92 -17.86 -7.87
N ASN A 38 -10.03 -18.56 -8.10
CA ASN A 38 -11.29 -18.22 -7.46
C ASN A 38 -11.28 -18.70 -5.98
N PRO A 39 -11.43 -17.81 -4.99
CA PRO A 39 -11.44 -18.22 -3.58
C PRO A 39 -12.66 -19.08 -3.18
N LYS A 40 -13.70 -19.14 -4.01
CA LYS A 40 -14.91 -19.95 -3.78
C LYS A 40 -14.82 -21.36 -4.34
N GLU A 41 -13.72 -21.71 -5.04
CA GLU A 41 -13.53 -23.01 -5.70
C GLU A 41 -12.36 -23.77 -5.08
N ASN A 42 -12.30 -25.08 -5.35
CA ASN A 42 -11.13 -25.89 -5.03
C ASN A 42 -9.98 -25.54 -5.97
N TRP A 43 -8.81 -25.30 -5.42
CA TRP A 43 -7.64 -25.00 -6.22
C TRP A 43 -6.97 -26.29 -6.72
N LYS A 44 -6.41 -26.20 -7.92
CA LYS A 44 -5.57 -27.24 -8.52
C LYS A 44 -4.24 -26.59 -8.85
N LEU A 45 -3.23 -26.85 -8.03
CA LEU A 45 -1.92 -26.25 -8.16
C LEU A 45 -0.94 -27.26 -8.79
N GLU A 46 -0.05 -26.75 -9.63
CA GLU A 46 0.99 -27.53 -10.31
C GLU A 46 2.36 -26.88 -10.08
N VAL A 47 3.37 -27.71 -9.89
CA VAL A 47 4.78 -27.24 -9.82
C VAL A 47 5.17 -26.55 -11.12
N GLY A 48 5.89 -25.44 -11.00
CA GLY A 48 6.31 -24.61 -12.12
C GLY A 48 5.27 -23.58 -12.57
N LYS A 49 4.06 -23.60 -12.00
CA LYS A 49 3.02 -22.61 -12.30
C LYS A 49 2.96 -21.46 -11.30
N LYS A 50 2.26 -20.40 -11.71
CA LYS A 50 2.17 -19.13 -11.00
C LYS A 50 0.70 -18.77 -10.84
N TYR A 51 0.33 -18.32 -9.66
CA TYR A 51 -1.07 -18.06 -9.31
C TYR A 51 -1.23 -16.78 -8.50
N TYR A 52 -2.42 -16.19 -8.56
CA TYR A 52 -2.80 -15.15 -7.62
C TYR A 52 -4.27 -15.24 -7.23
N THR A 53 -4.59 -14.67 -6.10
CA THR A 53 -5.98 -14.50 -5.63
C THR A 53 -6.15 -13.15 -4.96
N THR A 54 -7.38 -12.64 -4.91
CA THR A 54 -7.68 -11.34 -4.32
C THR A 54 -8.71 -11.47 -3.20
N LYS A 55 -8.69 -10.55 -2.25
CA LYS A 55 -9.68 -10.41 -1.19
C LYS A 55 -10.23 -9.00 -1.20
N ASN A 56 -11.56 -8.85 -1.23
CA ASN A 56 -12.24 -7.55 -1.22
C ASN A 56 -11.82 -6.58 -2.34
N SER A 57 -11.22 -7.08 -3.42
CA SER A 57 -10.60 -6.29 -4.50
C SER A 57 -9.58 -5.24 -4.03
N SER A 58 -9.09 -5.35 -2.79
CA SER A 58 -8.17 -4.40 -2.17
C SER A 58 -6.95 -5.06 -1.52
N ALA A 59 -6.95 -6.38 -1.36
CA ALA A 59 -5.80 -7.19 -0.97
C ALA A 59 -5.53 -8.26 -2.02
N LEU A 60 -4.24 -8.61 -2.20
CA LEU A 60 -3.79 -9.57 -3.22
C LEU A 60 -2.72 -10.49 -2.65
N VAL A 61 -2.79 -11.77 -3.01
CA VAL A 61 -1.72 -12.75 -2.74
C VAL A 61 -1.34 -13.41 -4.06
N ALA A 62 -0.09 -13.23 -4.48
CA ALA A 62 0.50 -13.84 -5.66
C ALA A 62 1.60 -14.82 -5.26
N PHE A 63 1.69 -15.97 -5.93
CA PHE A 63 2.69 -16.96 -5.58
C PHE A 63 3.15 -17.81 -6.77
N LYS A 64 4.38 -18.29 -6.67
CA LYS A 64 5.00 -19.28 -7.57
C LYS A 64 5.13 -20.60 -6.83
N VAL A 65 4.65 -21.69 -7.42
CA VAL A 65 4.86 -23.05 -6.91
C VAL A 65 6.15 -23.59 -7.53
N ASN A 66 7.29 -23.32 -6.88
CA ASN A 66 8.59 -23.69 -7.43
C ASN A 66 8.89 -25.17 -7.19
N TYR A 67 8.39 -25.72 -6.07
CA TYR A 67 8.62 -27.09 -5.63
C TYR A 67 7.42 -27.61 -4.84
N ASP A 68 7.22 -28.93 -4.79
CA ASP A 68 6.05 -29.53 -4.13
C ASP A 68 6.32 -30.04 -2.70
N GLU A 69 7.57 -30.18 -2.29
CA GLU A 69 7.92 -30.53 -0.90
C GLU A 69 7.93 -29.29 0.01
N VAL A 70 6.80 -28.56 0.01
CA VAL A 70 6.67 -27.31 0.77
C VAL A 70 6.88 -27.49 2.28
N GLU A 71 6.62 -28.69 2.81
CA GLU A 71 6.89 -29.05 4.20
C GLU A 71 8.39 -29.01 4.56
N LYS A 72 9.27 -29.14 3.58
CA LYS A 72 10.73 -29.10 3.77
C LYS A 72 11.30 -27.71 3.50
N GLU A 73 10.83 -27.05 2.45
CA GLU A 73 11.39 -25.80 1.94
C GLU A 73 10.66 -24.56 2.50
N GLY A 74 9.40 -24.71 2.92
CA GLY A 74 8.57 -23.64 3.47
C GLY A 74 8.11 -22.59 2.45
N PHE A 75 7.63 -21.50 2.97
CA PHE A 75 7.18 -20.32 2.22
C PHE A 75 8.20 -19.19 2.35
N ARG A 76 8.51 -18.52 1.25
CA ARG A 76 9.26 -17.27 1.22
C ARG A 76 8.27 -16.14 0.95
N ILE A 77 7.91 -15.38 1.98
CA ILE A 77 6.81 -14.43 1.95
C ILE A 77 7.34 -13.01 2.07
N ILE A 78 6.92 -12.12 1.17
CA ILE A 78 7.09 -10.67 1.34
C ILE A 78 5.70 -10.06 1.51
N GLY A 79 5.46 -9.48 2.69
CA GLY A 79 4.22 -8.80 3.04
C GLY A 79 4.36 -7.29 2.95
N SER A 80 3.40 -6.62 2.34
CA SER A 80 3.29 -5.17 2.19
C SER A 80 1.82 -4.76 2.29
N HIS A 81 1.51 -3.45 2.14
CA HIS A 81 0.11 -3.01 2.08
C HIS A 81 -0.19 -2.16 0.84
N THR A 82 -1.47 -2.08 0.50
CA THR A 82 -1.98 -1.47 -0.73
C THR A 82 -2.66 -0.13 -0.50
N ASP A 83 -3.06 0.15 0.74
CA ASP A 83 -3.73 1.38 1.14
C ASP A 83 -2.72 2.49 1.48
N SER A 84 -3.20 3.71 1.54
CA SER A 84 -2.43 4.91 1.91
C SER A 84 -3.33 5.95 2.56
N PRO A 85 -2.81 6.84 3.42
CA PRO A 85 -3.62 7.87 4.06
C PRO A 85 -4.25 8.84 3.04
N GLY A 86 -5.50 9.22 3.28
CA GLY A 86 -6.22 10.13 2.39
C GLY A 86 -7.60 10.52 2.88
N PHE A 87 -8.40 11.07 1.99
CA PHE A 87 -9.79 11.41 2.27
C PHE A 87 -10.75 10.50 1.49
N ARG A 88 -11.70 9.90 2.22
CA ARG A 88 -12.82 9.15 1.65
C ARG A 88 -14.04 10.04 1.55
N ILE A 89 -14.77 9.94 0.44
CA ILE A 89 -16.08 10.58 0.27
C ILE A 89 -17.11 9.87 1.15
N LYS A 90 -17.85 10.65 1.95
CA LYS A 90 -18.92 10.11 2.79
C LYS A 90 -20.19 9.80 1.97
N PRO A 91 -21.05 8.89 2.43
CA PRO A 91 -22.42 8.82 1.91
C PRO A 91 -23.14 10.18 2.05
N ASN A 92 -23.99 10.56 1.07
CA ASN A 92 -24.64 11.87 1.00
C ASN A 92 -23.64 13.02 1.15
N ALA A 93 -22.68 13.06 0.25
CA ALA A 93 -21.50 13.91 0.38
C ALA A 93 -21.73 15.37 0.02
N GLU A 94 -22.75 15.70 -0.74
CA GLU A 94 -22.98 17.02 -1.32
C GLU A 94 -23.31 18.05 -0.24
N MET A 95 -22.60 19.17 -0.24
CA MET A 95 -22.79 20.29 0.68
C MET A 95 -22.80 21.61 -0.08
N GLU A 96 -23.86 22.37 0.07
CA GLU A 96 -23.93 23.76 -0.42
C GLU A 96 -23.21 24.70 0.57
N ALA A 97 -22.48 25.66 0.04
CA ALA A 97 -21.91 26.75 0.82
C ALA A 97 -22.21 28.12 0.20
N CYS A 98 -22.64 29.04 1.04
CA CYS A 98 -22.92 30.45 0.67
C CYS A 98 -23.90 30.64 -0.50
N GLY A 99 -24.77 29.68 -0.78
CA GLY A 99 -25.69 29.72 -1.92
C GLY A 99 -25.04 29.65 -3.31
N ALA A 100 -23.75 29.37 -3.39
CA ALA A 100 -22.99 29.47 -4.61
C ALA A 100 -22.01 28.30 -4.88
N TYR A 101 -21.51 27.64 -3.83
CA TYR A 101 -20.47 26.65 -3.93
C TYR A 101 -20.99 25.25 -3.64
N LEU A 102 -20.55 24.28 -4.43
CA LEU A 102 -20.67 22.87 -4.12
C LEU A 102 -19.35 22.36 -3.54
N LYS A 103 -19.41 21.78 -2.36
CA LYS A 103 -18.29 21.08 -1.71
C LYS A 103 -18.72 19.68 -1.28
N LEU A 104 -17.78 18.79 -0.99
CA LEU A 104 -18.06 17.43 -0.56
C LEU A 104 -17.71 17.21 0.90
N ASN A 105 -18.54 16.44 1.58
CA ASN A 105 -18.29 15.94 2.92
C ASN A 105 -17.36 14.72 2.82
N THR A 106 -16.24 14.78 3.51
CA THR A 106 -15.21 13.74 3.51
C THR A 106 -14.85 13.31 4.92
N GLU A 107 -14.28 12.13 5.05
CA GLU A 107 -13.64 11.66 6.28
C GLU A 107 -12.18 11.31 6.02
N GLY A 108 -11.33 11.51 7.04
CA GLY A 108 -9.93 11.11 6.94
C GLY A 108 -9.78 9.61 7.11
N TYR A 109 -9.00 9.01 6.23
CA TYR A 109 -8.55 7.63 6.28
C TYR A 109 -7.07 7.62 6.64
N GLY A 110 -6.71 6.99 7.77
CA GLY A 110 -5.34 6.99 8.27
C GLY A 110 -4.84 8.31 8.87
N GLY A 111 -3.55 8.43 9.01
CA GLY A 111 -2.84 9.49 9.73
C GLY A 111 -2.12 10.49 8.82
N MET A 112 -2.80 11.18 7.91
CA MET A 112 -2.18 12.10 6.95
C MET A 112 -1.73 13.44 7.55
N ILE A 113 -0.72 14.07 6.93
CA ILE A 113 -0.30 15.46 7.21
C ILE A 113 -1.26 16.40 6.48
N LEU A 114 -2.26 16.94 7.20
CA LEU A 114 -3.39 17.68 6.63
C LEU A 114 -2.98 18.90 5.79
N SER A 115 -1.99 19.67 6.24
CA SER A 115 -1.53 20.88 5.53
C SER A 115 -1.05 20.62 4.10
N THR A 116 -0.58 19.42 3.82
CA THR A 116 -0.05 19.06 2.49
C THR A 116 -1.12 18.82 1.44
N TRP A 117 -2.37 18.66 1.86
CA TRP A 117 -3.53 18.45 0.99
C TRP A 117 -4.15 19.73 0.47
N LEU A 118 -3.78 20.88 1.04
CA LEU A 118 -4.31 22.18 0.67
C LEU A 118 -3.72 22.67 -0.65
N ASP A 119 -4.55 23.40 -1.41
CA ASP A 119 -4.23 24.09 -2.67
C ASP A 119 -3.72 23.19 -3.82
N ARG A 120 -3.98 21.90 -3.73
CA ARG A 120 -3.59 20.94 -4.77
C ARG A 120 -4.77 20.50 -5.61
N PRO A 121 -4.58 20.35 -6.94
CA PRO A 121 -5.57 19.70 -7.79
C PRO A 121 -5.77 18.25 -7.36
N LEU A 122 -7.00 17.89 -6.99
CA LEU A 122 -7.35 16.54 -6.54
C LEU A 122 -8.27 15.86 -7.54
N ALA A 123 -8.03 14.57 -7.72
CA ALA A 123 -8.86 13.67 -8.49
C ALA A 123 -9.54 12.64 -7.56
N MET A 124 -10.41 11.81 -8.13
CA MET A 124 -11.17 10.81 -7.40
C MET A 124 -10.98 9.42 -8.03
N ALA A 125 -10.84 8.41 -7.20
CA ALA A 125 -10.77 7.01 -7.64
C ALA A 125 -11.32 6.09 -6.56
N GLY A 126 -11.58 4.83 -6.94
CA GLY A 126 -12.09 3.82 -6.01
C GLY A 126 -12.88 2.74 -6.70
N ARG A 127 -14.00 2.34 -6.09
CA ARG A 127 -14.91 1.35 -6.68
C ARG A 127 -16.36 1.75 -6.54
N VAL A 128 -17.17 1.23 -7.46
CA VAL A 128 -18.62 1.46 -7.52
C VAL A 128 -19.31 0.10 -7.60
N PHE A 129 -20.39 -0.04 -6.87
CA PHE A 129 -21.24 -1.22 -6.92
C PHE A 129 -22.52 -0.94 -7.69
N LEU A 130 -22.74 -1.72 -8.75
CA LEU A 130 -23.93 -1.68 -9.55
C LEU A 130 -24.89 -2.80 -9.16
N ARG A 131 -26.16 -2.64 -9.54
CA ARG A 131 -27.19 -3.67 -9.37
C ARG A 131 -26.81 -4.96 -10.13
N GLY A 132 -26.78 -6.08 -9.43
CA GLY A 132 -26.45 -7.38 -9.98
C GLY A 132 -27.64 -8.33 -10.01
N GLU A 133 -27.37 -9.63 -10.26
CA GLU A 133 -28.39 -10.67 -10.39
C GLU A 133 -29.26 -10.85 -9.12
N ASN A 134 -28.66 -10.64 -7.95
CA ASN A 134 -29.34 -10.73 -6.66
C ASN A 134 -28.57 -9.91 -5.61
N PRO A 135 -29.14 -9.70 -4.40
CA PRO A 135 -28.54 -8.85 -3.37
C PRO A 135 -27.12 -9.27 -2.90
N PHE A 136 -26.75 -10.54 -3.07
CA PHE A 136 -25.42 -11.06 -2.68
C PHE A 136 -24.39 -11.03 -3.83
N LYS A 137 -24.80 -10.57 -5.02
CA LYS A 137 -23.95 -10.51 -6.21
C LYS A 137 -24.06 -9.14 -6.91
N PRO A 138 -23.75 -8.02 -6.21
CA PRO A 138 -23.59 -6.73 -6.89
C PRO A 138 -22.46 -6.82 -7.90
N VAL A 139 -22.51 -6.02 -8.95
CA VAL A 139 -21.43 -5.90 -9.93
C VAL A 139 -20.47 -4.80 -9.47
N GLU A 140 -19.23 -5.16 -9.18
CA GLU A 140 -18.17 -4.21 -8.81
C GLU A 140 -17.49 -3.67 -10.05
N LYS A 141 -17.23 -2.35 -10.06
CA LYS A 141 -16.43 -1.65 -11.07
C LYS A 141 -15.40 -0.79 -10.38
N ILE A 142 -14.14 -0.95 -10.78
CA ILE A 142 -13.07 -0.04 -10.38
C ILE A 142 -13.15 1.21 -11.24
N VAL A 143 -12.97 2.38 -10.63
CA VAL A 143 -13.08 3.67 -11.32
C VAL A 143 -11.90 4.57 -10.97
N ASN A 144 -11.43 5.33 -11.95
CA ASN A 144 -10.45 6.37 -11.78
C ASN A 144 -10.84 7.59 -12.62
N ILE A 145 -11.38 8.61 -11.95
CA ILE A 145 -11.68 9.91 -12.57
C ILE A 145 -10.36 10.67 -12.67
N ASN A 146 -9.60 10.38 -13.69
CA ASN A 146 -8.27 10.93 -13.92
C ASN A 146 -8.34 12.37 -14.47
N LYS A 147 -9.01 13.24 -13.71
CA LYS A 147 -9.18 14.69 -13.95
C LYS A 147 -9.12 15.42 -12.62
N PRO A 148 -8.59 16.65 -12.56
CA PRO A 148 -8.64 17.48 -11.35
C PRO A 148 -10.06 18.00 -11.15
N VAL A 149 -10.84 17.32 -10.31
CA VAL A 149 -12.28 17.60 -10.10
C VAL A 149 -12.58 18.38 -8.84
N CYS A 150 -11.62 18.53 -7.95
CA CYS A 150 -11.79 19.32 -6.73
C CYS A 150 -10.47 19.84 -6.16
N ILE A 151 -10.58 20.74 -5.19
CA ILE A 151 -9.46 21.35 -4.47
C ILE A 151 -9.89 21.66 -3.04
N ILE A 152 -8.97 21.57 -2.08
CA ILE A 152 -9.18 22.03 -0.70
C ILE A 152 -8.44 23.37 -0.57
N PRO A 153 -9.13 24.51 -0.63
CA PRO A 153 -8.47 25.82 -0.60
C PRO A 153 -8.03 26.21 0.80
N ASN A 154 -6.82 26.77 0.92
CA ASN A 154 -6.37 27.44 2.13
C ASN A 154 -7.21 28.70 2.41
N LEU A 155 -7.31 29.06 3.70
CA LEU A 155 -7.76 30.39 4.06
C LEU A 155 -6.62 31.38 3.84
N ALA A 156 -6.92 32.52 3.20
CA ALA A 156 -5.91 33.55 2.93
C ALA A 156 -5.20 34.00 4.21
N ILE A 157 -3.89 34.24 4.13
CA ILE A 157 -3.08 34.67 5.27
C ILE A 157 -3.65 35.89 6.01
N HIS A 158 -4.32 36.78 5.28
CA HIS A 158 -4.95 37.99 5.87
C HIS A 158 -6.09 37.65 6.83
N MET A 159 -6.73 36.50 6.69
CA MET A 159 -7.84 36.00 7.53
C MET A 159 -7.37 34.95 8.54
N ASN A 160 -6.13 34.46 8.42
CA ASN A 160 -5.54 33.49 9.34
C ASN A 160 -4.04 33.82 9.56
N ARG A 161 -3.75 34.90 10.26
CA ARG A 161 -2.36 35.40 10.44
C ARG A 161 -1.48 34.49 11.27
N SER A 162 -2.08 33.61 12.09
CA SER A 162 -1.37 32.64 12.93
C SER A 162 -1.11 31.28 12.24
N ILE A 163 -1.40 31.16 10.95
CA ILE A 163 -1.26 29.88 10.24
C ILE A 163 0.15 29.29 10.37
N ASN A 164 1.18 30.14 10.39
CA ASN A 164 2.57 29.74 10.51
C ASN A 164 3.06 29.49 11.95
N ASP A 165 2.21 29.75 12.95
CA ASP A 165 2.51 29.62 14.38
C ASP A 165 2.03 28.27 14.95
N GLY A 166 1.59 27.33 14.09
CA GLY A 166 1.12 26.01 14.47
C GLY A 166 -0.41 25.85 14.46
N TYR A 167 -1.05 26.13 13.34
CA TYR A 167 -2.50 25.98 13.18
C TYR A 167 -2.95 24.51 13.21
N LYS A 168 -3.98 24.21 14.02
CA LYS A 168 -4.58 22.89 14.14
C LYS A 168 -5.79 22.77 13.19
N TYR A 169 -5.60 22.10 12.06
CA TYR A 169 -6.66 21.86 11.09
C TYR A 169 -7.75 20.96 11.65
N ASN A 170 -9.01 21.32 11.38
CA ASN A 170 -10.20 20.51 11.65
C ASN A 170 -10.67 19.82 10.36
N LYS A 171 -10.66 18.47 10.35
CA LYS A 171 -11.03 17.68 9.18
C LYS A 171 -12.46 17.98 8.67
N GLN A 172 -13.40 18.33 9.58
CA GLN A 172 -14.82 18.55 9.22
C GLN A 172 -15.11 19.95 8.71
N THR A 173 -14.27 20.94 9.00
CA THR A 173 -14.55 22.34 8.62
C THR A 173 -13.52 22.87 7.62
N ASP A 174 -12.23 22.53 7.79
CA ASP A 174 -11.14 23.14 7.06
C ASP A 174 -10.71 22.31 5.84
N MET A 175 -11.03 20.99 5.83
CA MET A 175 -10.50 20.02 4.85
C MET A 175 -11.56 19.50 3.87
N LEU A 176 -12.65 20.24 3.66
CA LEU A 176 -13.71 19.83 2.73
C LEU A 176 -13.42 20.33 1.31
N PRO A 177 -13.35 19.42 0.31
CA PRO A 177 -13.00 19.80 -1.05
C PRO A 177 -14.12 20.59 -1.74
N LEU A 178 -13.73 21.69 -2.40
CA LEU A 178 -14.55 22.48 -3.28
C LEU A 178 -14.58 21.82 -4.66
N VAL A 179 -15.77 21.58 -5.21
CA VAL A 179 -15.99 20.96 -6.51
C VAL A 179 -16.28 21.99 -7.59
N GLY A 180 -17.10 23.02 -7.29
CA GLY A 180 -17.44 24.03 -8.28
C GLY A 180 -18.50 25.02 -7.82
N LEU A 181 -18.94 25.85 -8.77
CA LEU A 181 -20.06 26.76 -8.58
C LEU A 181 -21.37 26.07 -8.92
N ILE A 182 -22.38 26.25 -8.07
CA ILE A 182 -23.73 25.75 -8.33
C ILE A 182 -24.33 26.59 -9.47
N ASN A 183 -24.76 25.93 -10.54
CA ASN A 183 -25.39 26.51 -11.72
C ASN A 183 -26.32 25.48 -12.39
N GLU A 184 -26.90 25.81 -13.54
CA GLU A 184 -27.81 24.92 -14.28
C GLU A 184 -27.14 23.59 -14.73
N GLN A 185 -25.80 23.56 -14.85
CA GLN A 185 -25.03 22.36 -15.24
C GLN A 185 -24.53 21.55 -14.03
N LEU A 186 -24.29 22.22 -12.89
CA LEU A 186 -23.81 21.61 -11.66
C LEU A 186 -24.87 21.71 -10.58
N GLU A 187 -25.82 20.79 -10.60
CA GLU A 187 -26.83 20.65 -9.56
C GLU A 187 -26.21 20.04 -8.29
N LYS A 188 -26.66 20.52 -7.14
CA LYS A 188 -26.19 20.02 -5.84
C LYS A 188 -26.62 18.60 -5.51
N ASP A 189 -27.76 18.17 -6.06
CA ASP A 189 -28.36 16.88 -5.71
C ASP A 189 -27.78 15.76 -6.57
N ASN A 190 -27.33 14.68 -5.91
CA ASN A 190 -26.78 13.48 -6.55
C ASN A 190 -25.53 13.73 -7.43
N TYR A 191 -24.73 14.74 -7.14
CA TYR A 191 -23.52 15.05 -7.93
C TYR A 191 -22.59 13.86 -8.05
N MET A 192 -22.26 13.21 -6.92
CA MET A 192 -21.34 12.07 -6.92
C MET A 192 -21.85 10.91 -7.77
N VAL A 193 -23.12 10.55 -7.62
CA VAL A 193 -23.71 9.44 -8.37
C VAL A 193 -23.77 9.76 -9.86
N LYS A 194 -24.14 11.02 -10.23
CA LYS A 194 -24.13 11.49 -11.63
C LYS A 194 -22.74 11.45 -12.24
N LEU A 195 -21.71 11.88 -11.50
CA LEU A 195 -20.32 11.84 -11.93
C LEU A 195 -19.86 10.42 -12.19
N LEU A 196 -20.14 9.49 -11.27
CA LEU A 196 -19.79 8.08 -11.38
C LEU A 196 -20.56 7.38 -12.51
N ALA A 197 -21.86 7.67 -12.66
CA ALA A 197 -22.67 7.14 -13.75
C ALA A 197 -22.12 7.55 -15.13
N SER A 198 -21.78 8.84 -15.27
CA SER A 198 -21.15 9.36 -16.48
C SER A 198 -19.80 8.71 -16.79
N GLU A 199 -18.93 8.49 -15.79
CA GLU A 199 -17.62 7.87 -15.97
C GLU A 199 -17.75 6.38 -16.36
N LEU A 200 -18.72 5.68 -15.79
CA LEU A 200 -18.97 4.26 -16.05
C LEU A 200 -19.88 4.01 -17.25
N ASN A 201 -20.48 5.07 -17.82
CA ASN A 201 -21.47 5.00 -18.89
C ASN A 201 -22.65 4.07 -18.53
N VAL A 202 -23.26 4.32 -17.36
CA VAL A 202 -24.42 3.60 -16.80
C VAL A 202 -25.49 4.60 -16.36
N GLU A 203 -26.71 4.12 -16.12
CA GLU A 203 -27.79 4.93 -15.54
C GLU A 203 -27.55 5.15 -14.03
N VAL A 204 -27.97 6.31 -13.50
CA VAL A 204 -27.82 6.67 -12.09
C VAL A 204 -28.46 5.63 -11.16
N GLU A 205 -29.61 5.08 -11.56
CA GLU A 205 -30.38 4.09 -10.80
C GLU A 205 -29.72 2.71 -10.72
N GLU A 206 -28.70 2.46 -11.54
CA GLU A 206 -27.93 1.21 -11.50
C GLU A 206 -26.90 1.24 -10.37
N ILE A 207 -26.44 2.43 -9.92
CA ILE A 207 -25.48 2.58 -8.85
C ILE A 207 -26.15 2.36 -7.49
N ILE A 208 -25.63 1.41 -6.72
CA ILE A 208 -26.13 1.09 -5.38
C ILE A 208 -25.31 1.80 -4.31
N ASP A 209 -23.97 1.75 -4.44
CA ASP A 209 -23.04 2.30 -3.45
C ASP A 209 -21.64 2.48 -4.05
N PHE A 210 -20.74 3.15 -3.34
CA PHE A 210 -19.38 3.38 -3.77
C PHE A 210 -18.39 3.55 -2.60
N ASP A 211 -17.12 3.24 -2.85
CA ASP A 211 -15.97 3.58 -2.00
C ASP A 211 -15.02 4.45 -2.81
N ILE A 212 -15.13 5.78 -2.68
CA ILE A 212 -14.35 6.76 -3.46
C ILE A 212 -13.43 7.55 -2.54
N PHE A 213 -12.18 7.69 -2.98
CA PHE A 213 -11.11 8.43 -2.30
C PHE A 213 -10.60 9.58 -3.16
N LEU A 214 -10.11 10.62 -2.51
CA LEU A 214 -9.37 11.71 -3.15
C LEU A 214 -7.90 11.33 -3.28
N TYR A 215 -7.28 11.78 -4.37
CA TYR A 215 -5.84 11.65 -4.55
C TYR A 215 -5.26 12.85 -5.29
N GLU A 216 -3.96 13.12 -5.13
CA GLU A 216 -3.26 14.15 -5.88
C GLU A 216 -3.21 13.80 -7.36
N TYR A 217 -3.73 14.71 -8.21
CA TYR A 217 -3.76 14.49 -9.66
C TYR A 217 -2.37 14.52 -10.30
N GLU A 218 -1.44 15.30 -9.75
CA GLU A 218 -0.11 15.45 -10.31
C GLU A 218 0.73 14.18 -10.18
N LYS A 219 1.40 13.82 -11.28
CA LYS A 219 2.32 12.68 -11.31
C LYS A 219 3.52 12.88 -10.41
N GLY A 220 4.08 11.77 -9.94
CA GLY A 220 5.39 11.75 -9.33
C GLY A 220 6.49 12.16 -10.31
N CYS A 221 7.60 12.66 -9.77
CA CYS A 221 8.73 13.11 -10.56
C CYS A 221 10.06 12.77 -9.89
N PHE A 222 11.11 12.73 -10.71
CA PHE A 222 12.47 12.79 -10.18
C PHE A 222 12.81 14.22 -9.75
N THR A 223 13.57 14.35 -8.67
CA THR A 223 14.05 15.63 -8.15
C THR A 223 15.47 15.50 -7.58
N GLY A 224 16.08 16.63 -7.23
CA GLY A 224 17.50 16.70 -6.88
C GLY A 224 18.33 17.07 -8.11
N THR A 225 19.56 17.56 -7.88
CA THR A 225 20.45 18.05 -8.95
C THR A 225 20.81 16.94 -9.95
N ASN A 226 20.90 15.70 -9.46
CA ASN A 226 21.25 14.53 -10.27
C ASN A 226 20.06 13.57 -10.46
N GLU A 227 18.83 14.01 -10.19
CA GLU A 227 17.62 13.17 -10.26
C GLU A 227 17.67 11.95 -9.34
N GLU A 228 18.37 12.05 -8.21
CA GLU A 228 18.55 10.95 -7.26
C GLU A 228 17.31 10.65 -6.41
N PHE A 229 16.43 11.65 -6.23
CA PHE A 229 15.23 11.52 -5.43
C PHE A 229 13.98 11.30 -6.27
N ILE A 230 13.01 10.67 -5.66
CA ILE A 230 11.64 10.51 -6.18
C ILE A 230 10.70 11.27 -5.25
N SER A 231 9.89 12.17 -5.83
CA SER A 231 8.81 12.87 -5.14
C SER A 231 7.46 12.44 -5.71
N THR A 232 6.66 11.75 -4.92
CA THR A 232 5.31 11.28 -5.25
C THR A 232 4.51 11.00 -4.00
N GLY A 233 3.20 10.96 -4.08
CA GLY A 233 2.38 10.40 -3.01
C GLY A 233 2.41 8.88 -2.98
N ARG A 234 1.99 8.28 -1.88
CA ARG A 234 1.79 6.83 -1.72
C ARG A 234 3.06 5.98 -1.94
N LEU A 235 4.26 6.57 -1.71
CA LEU A 235 5.47 5.76 -1.56
C LEU A 235 5.24 4.76 -0.44
N ASP A 236 4.66 5.23 0.65
CA ASP A 236 4.07 4.43 1.71
C ASP A 236 2.67 3.96 1.29
N ASN A 237 2.49 2.66 1.00
CA ASN A 237 3.52 1.60 0.91
C ASN A 237 3.59 0.98 -0.50
N LEU A 238 3.03 1.69 -1.52
CA LEU A 238 2.98 1.20 -2.91
C LEU A 238 4.37 0.95 -3.52
N SER A 239 5.41 1.64 -3.03
CA SER A 239 6.78 1.42 -3.48
C SER A 239 7.31 0.05 -3.05
N MET A 240 7.04 -0.36 -1.81
CA MET A 240 7.44 -1.68 -1.29
C MET A 240 6.56 -2.80 -1.86
N TYR A 241 5.25 -2.53 -2.00
CA TYR A 241 4.32 -3.45 -2.65
C TYR A 241 4.74 -3.73 -4.11
N TYR A 242 5.02 -2.68 -4.89
CA TYR A 242 5.55 -2.80 -6.23
C TYR A 242 6.86 -3.60 -6.26
N SER A 243 7.81 -3.27 -5.36
CA SER A 243 9.10 -3.95 -5.28
C SER A 243 8.94 -5.44 -4.97
N SER A 244 7.97 -5.83 -4.15
CA SER A 244 7.69 -7.24 -3.83
C SER A 244 7.10 -8.00 -5.03
N ILE A 245 6.19 -7.38 -5.78
CA ILE A 245 5.61 -7.96 -7.00
C ILE A 245 6.68 -8.10 -8.10
N GLU A 246 7.46 -7.04 -8.38
CA GLU A 246 8.54 -7.11 -9.39
C GLU A 246 9.60 -8.15 -9.01
N ALA A 247 9.99 -8.22 -7.74
CA ALA A 247 10.92 -9.25 -7.28
C ALA A 247 10.34 -10.67 -7.46
N LEU A 248 9.04 -10.85 -7.22
CA LEU A 248 8.37 -12.12 -7.49
C LEU A 248 8.36 -12.42 -8.99
N LEU A 249 8.12 -11.44 -9.86
CA LEU A 249 8.11 -11.63 -11.31
C LEU A 249 9.50 -12.04 -11.83
N ASP A 250 10.55 -11.37 -11.40
CA ASP A 250 11.89 -11.46 -11.94
C ASP A 250 12.74 -12.60 -11.32
N SER A 251 12.40 -13.08 -10.13
CA SER A 251 13.14 -14.14 -9.44
C SER A 251 13.07 -15.49 -10.16
N ASP A 252 14.20 -16.21 -10.20
CA ASP A 252 14.31 -17.59 -10.69
C ASP A 252 14.46 -18.56 -9.50
N SER A 253 13.45 -18.59 -8.64
CA SER A 253 13.41 -19.46 -7.46
C SER A 253 13.29 -20.93 -7.86
N LYS A 254 14.05 -21.80 -7.17
CA LYS A 254 14.10 -23.26 -7.42
C LYS A 254 13.61 -24.08 -6.24
N SER A 255 13.26 -23.44 -5.13
CA SER A 255 12.83 -24.12 -3.90
C SER A 255 11.58 -23.47 -3.33
N GLY A 256 10.82 -24.21 -2.55
CA GLY A 256 9.67 -23.72 -1.80
C GLY A 256 8.60 -23.04 -2.62
N ILE A 257 7.87 -22.16 -1.97
CA ILE A 257 6.83 -21.32 -2.57
C ILE A 257 7.13 -19.87 -2.29
N SER A 258 7.36 -19.09 -3.35
CA SER A 258 7.59 -17.65 -3.27
C SER A 258 6.27 -16.89 -3.29
N ILE A 259 6.03 -16.01 -2.33
CA ILE A 259 4.75 -15.30 -2.13
C ILE A 259 4.97 -13.81 -1.97
N ALA A 260 4.23 -12.99 -2.73
CA ALA A 260 4.03 -11.58 -2.47
C ALA A 260 2.60 -11.36 -1.98
N VAL A 261 2.42 -10.67 -0.85
CA VAL A 261 1.11 -10.31 -0.33
C VAL A 261 1.00 -8.81 -0.10
N GLY A 262 -0.09 -8.21 -0.62
CA GLY A 262 -0.51 -6.85 -0.31
C GLY A 262 -1.77 -6.90 0.54
N PHE A 263 -1.68 -6.50 1.80
CA PHE A 263 -2.82 -6.33 2.71
C PHE A 263 -3.48 -4.98 2.48
N ASP A 264 -4.73 -4.84 2.90
CA ASP A 264 -5.45 -3.57 2.95
C ASP A 264 -5.63 -3.12 4.40
N ASN A 265 -5.94 -1.84 4.59
CA ASN A 265 -6.30 -1.24 5.88
C ASN A 265 -5.17 -1.22 6.94
N GLU A 266 -3.90 -1.25 6.52
CA GLU A 266 -2.76 -1.05 7.43
C GLU A 266 -2.90 0.28 8.16
N GLU A 267 -3.17 1.35 7.43
CA GLU A 267 -3.25 2.74 7.88
C GLU A 267 -4.38 3.03 8.90
N VAL A 268 -5.26 2.05 9.09
CA VAL A 268 -6.37 2.11 10.05
C VAL A 268 -6.38 0.92 11.01
N GLY A 269 -5.25 0.20 11.15
CA GLY A 269 -5.01 -0.81 12.16
C GLY A 269 -5.28 -2.26 11.77
N SER A 270 -5.38 -2.57 10.46
CA SER A 270 -5.43 -3.94 9.90
C SER A 270 -6.60 -4.84 10.32
N ALA A 271 -7.49 -4.41 11.22
CA ALA A 271 -8.56 -5.22 11.81
C ALA A 271 -9.77 -5.42 10.88
N THR A 272 -9.53 -5.95 9.68
CA THR A 272 -10.56 -6.25 8.67
C THR A 272 -10.32 -7.61 8.04
N LYS A 273 -11.31 -8.13 7.28
CA LYS A 273 -11.21 -9.44 6.58
C LYS A 273 -10.11 -9.51 5.51
N GLN A 274 -9.58 -8.38 5.06
CA GLN A 274 -8.53 -8.23 4.06
C GLN A 274 -7.24 -7.61 4.63
N GLY A 275 -7.23 -7.25 5.91
CA GLY A 275 -6.07 -6.72 6.62
C GLY A 275 -5.17 -7.80 7.20
N ALA A 276 -4.02 -7.40 7.71
CA ALA A 276 -3.04 -8.29 8.31
C ALA A 276 -3.55 -8.97 9.61
N ASP A 277 -4.50 -8.33 10.32
CA ASP A 277 -5.18 -8.87 11.50
C ASP A 277 -6.34 -9.81 11.12
N SER A 278 -6.17 -10.61 10.08
CA SER A 278 -7.14 -11.60 9.63
C SER A 278 -6.47 -12.94 9.36
N ASN A 279 -7.26 -13.99 9.29
CA ASN A 279 -6.77 -15.31 8.88
C ASN A 279 -6.59 -15.44 7.35
N MET A 280 -6.60 -14.33 6.59
CA MET A 280 -6.54 -14.40 5.13
C MET A 280 -5.28 -15.13 4.64
N LEU A 281 -4.10 -14.70 5.09
CA LEU A 281 -2.84 -15.29 4.68
C LEU A 281 -2.74 -16.74 5.17
N LEU A 282 -3.01 -17.01 6.44
CA LEU A 282 -3.01 -18.37 7.03
C LEU A 282 -3.87 -19.33 6.20
N ASN A 283 -5.12 -18.93 5.90
CA ASN A 283 -6.04 -19.73 5.10
C ASN A 283 -5.53 -20.01 3.69
N ILE A 284 -4.83 -19.05 3.08
CA ILE A 284 -4.24 -19.23 1.74
C ILE A 284 -3.07 -20.21 1.80
N LEU A 285 -2.18 -20.10 2.79
CA LEU A 285 -1.06 -21.02 2.98
C LEU A 285 -1.54 -22.46 3.21
N GLU A 286 -2.54 -22.66 4.07
CA GLU A 286 -3.13 -23.99 4.33
C GLU A 286 -3.78 -24.54 3.04
N ARG A 287 -4.50 -23.71 2.27
CA ARG A 287 -5.08 -24.11 0.97
C ARG A 287 -4.03 -24.50 -0.06
N ILE A 288 -2.89 -23.82 -0.11
CA ILE A 288 -1.78 -24.18 -0.98
C ILE A 288 -1.28 -25.58 -0.62
N CYS A 289 -1.01 -25.86 0.65
CA CYS A 289 -0.60 -27.18 1.12
C CYS A 289 -1.61 -28.27 0.77
N ILE A 290 -2.88 -28.05 1.07
CA ILE A 290 -3.98 -29.01 0.73
C ILE A 290 -4.03 -29.27 -0.79
N SER A 291 -3.89 -28.22 -1.61
CA SER A 291 -3.93 -28.32 -3.06
C SER A 291 -2.73 -29.06 -3.66
N LEU A 292 -1.61 -29.09 -2.95
CA LEU A 292 -0.41 -29.88 -3.27
C LEU A 292 -0.43 -31.28 -2.62
N GLY A 293 -1.58 -31.68 -2.05
CA GLY A 293 -1.74 -33.02 -1.46
C GLY A 293 -1.08 -33.21 -0.09
N LYS A 294 -0.73 -32.10 0.61
CA LYS A 294 -0.14 -32.15 1.93
C LYS A 294 -1.23 -32.23 3.02
N ASP A 295 -0.94 -32.98 4.06
CA ASP A 295 -1.78 -33.02 5.24
C ASP A 295 -1.51 -31.83 6.21
N ARG A 296 -2.26 -31.79 7.29
CA ARG A 296 -2.14 -30.70 8.25
C ARG A 296 -0.83 -30.74 9.07
N GLN A 297 -0.25 -31.93 9.28
CA GLN A 297 1.05 -32.04 9.92
C GLN A 297 2.15 -31.43 9.04
N GLN A 298 2.12 -31.76 7.76
CA GLN A 298 3.02 -31.18 6.77
C GLN A 298 2.85 -29.68 6.59
N PHE A 299 1.61 -29.16 6.77
CA PHE A 299 1.39 -27.73 6.80
C PHE A 299 2.10 -27.05 7.99
N PHE A 300 2.06 -27.63 9.18
CA PHE A 300 2.81 -27.09 10.33
C PHE A 300 4.32 -27.16 10.13
N GLU A 301 4.84 -28.21 9.52
CA GLU A 301 6.25 -28.32 9.13
C GLU A 301 6.63 -27.22 8.12
N ALA A 302 5.76 -26.94 7.14
CA ALA A 302 5.94 -25.86 6.18
C ALA A 302 6.01 -24.48 6.85
N ILE A 303 5.15 -24.21 7.84
CA ILE A 303 5.15 -22.96 8.62
C ILE A 303 6.49 -22.78 9.36
N GLU A 304 7.00 -23.79 10.03
CA GLU A 304 8.28 -23.76 10.74
C GLU A 304 9.50 -23.54 9.82
N ASN A 305 9.42 -24.00 8.57
CA ASN A 305 10.48 -23.84 7.56
C ASN A 305 10.33 -22.55 6.72
N SER A 306 9.40 -21.67 7.09
CA SER A 306 9.06 -20.45 6.37
C SER A 306 9.76 -19.22 6.92
N PHE A 307 9.77 -18.13 6.12
CA PHE A 307 10.26 -16.83 6.57
C PHE A 307 9.46 -15.70 5.91
N ILE A 308 9.21 -14.61 6.69
CA ILE A 308 8.50 -13.43 6.23
C ILE A 308 9.41 -12.20 6.25
N ILE A 309 9.45 -11.45 5.17
CA ILE A 309 9.87 -10.05 5.16
C ILE A 309 8.60 -9.20 5.24
N SER A 310 8.40 -8.52 6.37
CA SER A 310 7.40 -7.46 6.53
C SER A 310 7.97 -6.19 5.90
N SER A 311 7.47 -5.86 4.72
CA SER A 311 8.02 -4.81 3.88
C SER A 311 7.19 -3.54 3.98
N ASP A 312 7.70 -2.58 4.74
CA ASP A 312 7.08 -1.28 4.97
C ASP A 312 8.14 -0.20 5.19
N LEU A 313 7.90 1.00 4.67
CA LEU A 313 8.89 2.08 4.63
C LEU A 313 9.43 2.49 6.01
N ALA A 314 10.62 3.04 6.04
CA ALA A 314 11.28 3.52 7.23
C ALA A 314 11.50 5.05 7.20
N HIS A 315 11.65 5.66 8.37
CA HIS A 315 11.97 7.08 8.48
C HIS A 315 13.46 7.34 8.22
N ALA A 316 13.78 8.20 7.24
CA ALA A 316 15.11 8.78 7.14
C ALA A 316 15.31 9.90 8.16
N VAL A 317 16.55 10.15 8.56
CA VAL A 317 16.91 11.32 9.37
C VAL A 317 16.57 12.60 8.61
N HIS A 318 15.71 13.43 9.20
CA HIS A 318 15.31 14.68 8.58
C HIS A 318 16.42 15.72 8.66
N PRO A 319 16.87 16.32 7.53
CA PRO A 319 18.04 17.20 7.50
C PRO A 319 17.89 18.46 8.37
N ASN A 320 16.67 19.01 8.50
CA ASN A 320 16.41 20.23 9.25
C ASN A 320 16.10 19.98 10.74
N VAL A 321 15.71 18.74 11.12
CA VAL A 321 15.33 18.38 12.50
C VAL A 321 15.96 17.05 12.92
N ASN A 322 17.23 16.91 12.70
CA ASN A 322 18.00 15.68 12.91
C ASN A 322 18.04 15.19 14.37
N GLY A 323 17.70 16.04 15.33
CA GLY A 323 17.57 15.69 16.75
C GLY A 323 16.37 14.82 17.08
N MET A 324 15.44 14.63 16.13
CA MET A 324 14.29 13.72 16.28
C MET A 324 14.67 12.24 16.06
N ALA A 325 15.82 11.96 15.45
CA ALA A 325 16.30 10.60 15.26
C ALA A 325 17.08 10.10 16.50
N ASP A 326 17.17 8.78 16.64
CA ASP A 326 18.06 8.12 17.60
C ASP A 326 19.51 8.59 17.41
N PRO A 327 20.33 8.71 18.46
CA PRO A 327 21.69 9.22 18.33
C PRO A 327 22.66 8.31 17.57
N THR A 328 22.41 7.01 17.46
CA THR A 328 23.32 6.02 16.87
C THR A 328 22.72 5.23 15.71
N ASN A 329 21.39 5.02 15.67
CA ASN A 329 20.67 4.31 14.60
C ASN A 329 19.97 5.34 13.71
N ARG A 330 20.69 5.83 12.71
CA ARG A 330 20.36 7.04 11.95
C ARG A 330 20.29 6.78 10.44
N PRO A 331 19.25 6.14 9.93
CA PRO A 331 19.15 5.87 8.50
C PRO A 331 19.08 7.16 7.68
N VAL A 332 19.77 7.18 6.56
CA VAL A 332 19.75 8.26 5.58
C VAL A 332 19.42 7.70 4.21
N MET A 333 18.83 8.50 3.34
CA MET A 333 18.56 8.13 1.96
C MET A 333 19.86 7.88 1.18
N GLY A 334 19.85 6.94 0.24
CA GLY A 334 21.00 6.58 -0.59
C GLY A 334 21.99 5.61 0.08
N LYS A 335 21.58 4.92 1.16
CA LYS A 335 22.42 3.96 1.90
C LYS A 335 21.79 2.57 2.04
N GLY A 336 20.80 2.28 1.18
CA GLY A 336 20.13 0.98 1.13
C GLY A 336 18.98 0.80 2.12
N PRO A 337 18.37 -0.39 2.13
CA PRO A 337 17.23 -0.72 2.97
C PRO A 337 17.54 -0.60 4.46
N VAL A 338 16.50 -0.40 5.24
CA VAL A 338 16.55 -0.19 6.69
C VAL A 338 15.87 -1.36 7.39
N ILE A 339 16.55 -2.01 8.30
CA ILE A 339 15.99 -2.99 9.25
C ILE A 339 15.40 -2.22 10.42
N LYS A 340 14.11 -2.40 10.68
CA LYS A 340 13.39 -1.71 11.77
C LYS A 340 13.40 -2.58 13.03
N VAL A 341 13.86 -2.02 14.17
CA VAL A 341 13.99 -2.72 15.46
C VAL A 341 13.25 -1.97 16.56
N HIS A 342 12.49 -2.69 17.38
CA HIS A 342 11.77 -2.09 18.49
C HIS A 342 11.68 -3.05 19.68
N ALA A 343 12.19 -2.63 20.84
CA ALA A 343 12.17 -3.47 22.06
C ALA A 343 10.77 -3.85 22.54
N GLY A 344 9.77 -3.00 22.29
CA GLY A 344 8.35 -3.25 22.60
C GLY A 344 7.59 -4.01 21.52
N GLN A 345 8.30 -4.61 20.54
CA GLN A 345 7.73 -5.43 19.46
C GLN A 345 6.67 -4.68 18.59
N ALA A 346 6.84 -3.38 18.41
CA ALA A 346 6.08 -2.64 17.37
C ALA A 346 6.59 -2.93 15.96
N TYR A 347 7.75 -3.55 15.85
CA TYR A 347 8.31 -4.22 14.68
C TYR A 347 8.62 -5.66 15.05
N THR A 348 8.46 -6.58 14.10
CA THR A 348 8.59 -8.02 14.34
C THR A 348 10.05 -8.51 14.41
N SER A 349 11.02 -7.67 14.06
CA SER A 349 12.44 -8.03 13.96
C SER A 349 13.03 -8.48 15.29
N ASP A 350 13.75 -9.58 15.26
CA ASP A 350 14.56 -10.12 16.36
C ASP A 350 16.00 -10.46 15.90
N GLY A 351 16.86 -10.91 16.81
CA GLY A 351 18.25 -11.22 16.46
C GLY A 351 18.43 -12.29 15.39
N TYR A 352 17.54 -13.29 15.33
CA TYR A 352 17.56 -14.32 14.30
C TYR A 352 17.16 -13.75 12.93
N SER A 353 16.00 -13.13 12.85
CA SER A 353 15.45 -12.62 11.59
C SER A 353 16.28 -11.47 11.01
N ILE A 354 16.86 -10.61 11.88
CA ILE A 354 17.83 -9.59 11.49
C ILE A 354 19.08 -10.23 10.87
N SER A 355 19.60 -11.31 11.48
CA SER A 355 20.80 -12.02 10.96
C SER A 355 20.54 -12.61 9.58
N VAL A 356 19.36 -13.22 9.36
CA VAL A 356 18.96 -13.74 8.04
C VAL A 356 18.96 -12.63 7.00
N TYR A 357 18.33 -11.48 7.28
CA TYR A 357 18.27 -10.41 6.30
C TYR A 357 19.63 -9.76 6.02
N LYS A 358 20.51 -9.64 7.03
CA LYS A 358 21.88 -9.17 6.86
C LYS A 358 22.69 -10.07 5.92
N GLU A 359 22.52 -11.40 6.03
CA GLU A 359 23.17 -12.35 5.11
C GLU A 359 22.59 -12.22 3.70
N ILE A 360 21.30 -12.03 3.52
CA ILE A 360 20.70 -11.75 2.22
C ILE A 360 21.34 -10.50 1.59
N CYS A 361 21.46 -9.41 2.34
CA CYS A 361 22.12 -8.19 1.88
C CYS A 361 23.57 -8.43 1.48
N ARG A 362 24.33 -9.19 2.30
CA ARG A 362 25.71 -9.56 2.00
C ARG A 362 25.84 -10.35 0.70
N GLU A 363 24.95 -11.31 0.48
CA GLU A 363 24.99 -12.17 -0.72
C GLU A 363 24.66 -11.40 -2.01
N CYS A 364 23.79 -10.39 -1.95
CA CYS A 364 23.48 -9.56 -3.13
C CYS A 364 24.32 -8.26 -3.21
N GLY A 365 25.27 -8.05 -2.29
CA GLY A 365 26.16 -6.89 -2.28
C GLY A 365 25.43 -5.57 -2.03
N VAL A 366 24.38 -5.57 -1.21
CA VAL A 366 23.59 -4.40 -0.83
C VAL A 366 23.97 -3.95 0.57
N GLU A 367 24.30 -2.67 0.75
CA GLU A 367 24.44 -2.07 2.08
C GLU A 367 23.06 -1.94 2.75
N TYR A 368 23.01 -2.08 4.07
CA TYR A 368 21.80 -1.92 4.87
C TYR A 368 22.04 -0.97 6.06
N GLN A 369 20.96 -0.48 6.62
CA GLN A 369 20.95 0.37 7.80
C GLN A 369 20.02 -0.20 8.86
N GLU A 370 20.12 0.31 10.09
CA GLU A 370 19.22 -0.05 11.19
C GLU A 370 18.49 1.19 11.70
N PHE A 371 17.22 1.02 12.02
CA PHE A 371 16.36 2.04 12.60
C PHE A 371 15.85 1.59 13.97
N VAL A 372 15.97 2.48 14.93
CA VAL A 372 15.33 2.38 16.24
C VAL A 372 14.69 3.74 16.53
N ASN A 373 13.50 3.75 17.10
CA ASN A 373 12.89 5.00 17.55
C ASN A 373 13.74 5.63 18.67
N LYS A 374 13.84 6.96 18.65
CA LYS A 374 14.39 7.69 19.78
C LYS A 374 13.61 7.32 21.06
N SER A 375 14.29 7.01 22.16
CA SER A 375 13.69 6.38 23.34
C SER A 375 12.56 7.19 24.01
N ASP A 376 12.51 8.50 23.78
CA ASP A 376 11.49 9.43 24.27
C ASP A 376 10.37 9.69 23.22
N GLN A 377 10.38 8.99 22.09
CA GLN A 377 9.40 9.13 21.02
C GLN A 377 8.55 7.85 20.89
N ARG A 378 7.25 8.03 20.71
CA ARG A 378 6.36 6.91 20.37
C ARG A 378 6.43 6.67 18.86
N GLY A 379 6.85 5.47 18.47
CA GLY A 379 6.83 5.03 17.07
C GLY A 379 5.46 4.53 16.61
N GLY A 380 5.34 4.31 15.29
CA GLY A 380 4.26 3.52 14.69
C GLY A 380 4.51 2.01 14.83
N SER A 381 3.65 1.22 14.22
CA SER A 381 3.75 -0.22 14.04
C SER A 381 3.63 -0.54 12.56
N THR A 382 3.77 -1.82 12.19
CA THR A 382 3.69 -2.34 10.82
C THR A 382 2.77 -3.55 10.77
N ILE A 383 2.58 -4.12 9.58
CA ILE A 383 1.86 -5.39 9.41
C ILE A 383 2.57 -6.58 10.07
N GLY A 384 3.89 -6.51 10.25
CA GLY A 384 4.71 -7.62 10.77
C GLY A 384 4.26 -8.16 12.12
N PRO A 385 4.23 -7.35 13.19
CA PRO A 385 3.76 -7.79 14.51
C PRO A 385 2.32 -8.29 14.49
N ILE A 386 1.46 -7.70 13.65
CA ILE A 386 0.06 -8.08 13.54
C ILE A 386 -0.05 -9.46 12.85
N SER A 387 0.61 -9.65 11.73
CA SER A 387 0.61 -10.94 11.01
C SER A 387 1.19 -12.07 11.86
N SER A 388 2.25 -11.80 12.63
CA SER A 388 2.90 -12.80 13.48
C SER A 388 2.01 -13.29 14.64
N THR A 389 0.94 -12.60 14.99
CA THR A 389 -0.07 -13.09 15.96
C THR A 389 -1.00 -14.15 15.36
N HIS A 390 -1.04 -14.28 14.04
CA HIS A 390 -1.89 -15.26 13.32
C HIS A 390 -1.07 -16.38 12.68
N ILE A 391 0.20 -16.15 12.41
CA ILE A 391 1.07 -17.11 11.71
C ILE A 391 2.44 -17.13 12.40
N ASP A 392 2.81 -18.28 12.96
CA ASP A 392 4.04 -18.48 13.73
C ASP A 392 5.27 -18.62 12.83
N ILE A 393 5.50 -17.64 11.94
CA ILE A 393 6.65 -17.63 11.03
C ILE A 393 7.66 -16.56 11.46
N PRO A 394 8.96 -16.89 11.57
CA PRO A 394 10.02 -15.90 11.80
C PRO A 394 9.94 -14.77 10.78
N SER A 395 10.02 -13.51 11.26
CA SER A 395 9.84 -12.36 10.37
C SER A 395 10.75 -11.17 10.72
N VAL A 396 11.08 -10.37 9.71
CA VAL A 396 11.88 -9.16 9.81
C VAL A 396 11.16 -7.97 9.18
N ASP A 397 11.14 -6.81 9.85
CA ASP A 397 10.60 -5.56 9.28
C ASP A 397 11.68 -4.77 8.55
N VAL A 398 11.46 -4.54 7.27
CA VAL A 398 12.43 -3.89 6.37
C VAL A 398 11.73 -2.92 5.41
N GLY A 399 12.37 -1.78 5.13
CA GLY A 399 11.90 -0.89 4.06
C GLY A 399 12.92 0.15 3.64
N ALA A 400 12.67 0.81 2.52
CA ALA A 400 13.48 1.93 2.09
C ALA A 400 13.25 3.16 2.99
N PRO A 401 14.28 3.98 3.27
CA PRO A 401 14.13 5.19 4.06
C PRO A 401 13.52 6.32 3.23
N ILE A 402 12.51 7.00 3.78
CA ILE A 402 11.87 8.16 3.14
C ILE A 402 11.76 9.35 4.11
N LEU A 403 11.50 10.51 3.54
CA LEU A 403 11.08 11.72 4.26
C LEU A 403 9.62 12.04 3.96
N SER A 404 9.00 12.79 4.85
CA SER A 404 7.61 13.26 4.70
C SER A 404 6.59 12.13 4.56
N MET A 405 6.82 10.99 5.21
CA MET A 405 5.85 9.89 5.29
C MET A 405 4.47 10.42 5.69
N HIS A 406 3.40 9.93 5.04
CA HIS A 406 2.01 10.40 5.19
C HIS A 406 1.71 11.84 4.71
N SER A 407 2.67 12.50 4.05
CA SER A 407 2.36 13.68 3.24
C SER A 407 1.61 13.25 1.96
N ILE A 408 0.80 14.16 1.38
CA ILE A 408 0.22 13.89 0.05
C ILE A 408 1.31 13.65 -1.01
N ARG A 409 2.55 14.14 -0.74
CA ARG A 409 3.74 13.96 -1.55
C ARG A 409 4.94 13.69 -0.66
N GLU A 410 5.48 12.50 -0.76
CA GLU A 410 6.59 11.97 0.01
C GLU A 410 7.89 12.06 -0.81
N LEU A 411 9.03 11.82 -0.17
CA LEU A 411 10.35 11.90 -0.79
C LEU A 411 11.19 10.67 -0.44
N GLY A 412 11.64 9.93 -1.45
CA GLY A 412 12.55 8.79 -1.30
C GLY A 412 13.73 8.86 -2.27
N CYS A 413 14.69 7.95 -2.15
CA CYS A 413 15.82 7.81 -3.06
C CYS A 413 15.65 6.61 -4.00
N SER A 414 15.84 6.83 -5.31
CA SER A 414 15.69 5.79 -6.33
C SER A 414 16.56 4.57 -6.08
N GLU A 415 17.77 4.79 -5.56
CA GLU A 415 18.75 3.74 -5.26
C GLU A 415 18.28 2.84 -4.12
N ASP A 416 17.66 3.40 -3.08
CA ASP A 416 17.20 2.63 -1.92
C ASP A 416 16.07 1.67 -2.31
N PHE A 417 15.11 2.10 -3.13
CA PHE A 417 14.04 1.25 -3.65
C PHE A 417 14.60 0.11 -4.52
N TYR A 418 15.55 0.43 -5.40
CA TYR A 418 16.17 -0.57 -6.26
C TYR A 418 17.03 -1.56 -5.47
N ASN A 419 17.75 -1.11 -4.45
CA ASN A 419 18.54 -1.97 -3.57
C ASN A 419 17.63 -2.87 -2.73
N THR A 420 16.50 -2.37 -2.23
CA THR A 420 15.49 -3.16 -1.53
C THR A 420 14.91 -4.24 -2.45
N TYR A 421 14.54 -3.89 -3.69
CA TYR A 421 14.10 -4.86 -4.70
C TYR A 421 15.14 -5.96 -4.94
N LYS A 422 16.46 -5.64 -5.01
CA LYS A 422 17.51 -6.68 -5.16
C LYS A 422 17.55 -7.66 -3.98
N THR A 423 17.36 -7.17 -2.76
CA THR A 423 17.29 -8.05 -1.59
C THR A 423 16.06 -8.96 -1.63
N PHE A 424 14.94 -8.47 -2.14
CA PHE A 424 13.71 -9.23 -2.31
C PHE A 424 13.86 -10.33 -3.38
N MET A 425 14.46 -10.00 -4.51
CA MET A 425 14.82 -11.02 -5.52
C MET A 425 15.69 -12.12 -4.91
N LYS A 426 16.77 -11.71 -4.23
CA LYS A 426 17.68 -12.66 -3.60
C LYS A 426 16.97 -13.54 -2.57
N PHE A 427 16.07 -12.99 -1.77
CA PHE A 427 15.26 -13.72 -0.80
C PHE A 427 14.40 -14.83 -1.44
N TYR A 428 13.83 -14.57 -2.62
CA TYR A 428 13.06 -15.58 -3.35
C TYR A 428 13.92 -16.66 -4.02
N GLU A 429 15.23 -16.42 -4.21
CA GLU A 429 16.16 -17.34 -4.91
C GLU A 429 16.90 -18.31 -4.00
N ILE A 430 16.81 -18.10 -2.66
CA ILE A 430 17.45 -18.94 -1.65
C ILE A 430 16.50 -19.92 -0.96
#